data_215916b66b4ef2c3938b687799d22a3a
#
_entry.id   215916b66b4ef2c3938b687799d22a3a
#
_cell.length_a   1.000
_cell.length_b   1.000
_cell.length_c   1.000
_cell.angle_alpha   90.00
_cell.angle_beta   90.00
_cell.angle_gamma   90.00
#
_symmetry.space_group_name_H-M   'P 1'
#
loop_
_entity.id
_entity.type
_entity.pdbx_description
1 polymer ?
#
loop_
_entity_poly.entity_id
_entity_poly.type
_entity_poly.pdbx_seq_one_letter_code
_entity_poly.pdbx_strand_id
1 'polypeptide(L)'
;MADEKSPARISHCRFATSCSEMRIIMKRYDVIIVGAGPGGIFSAYELTKKDSDLKIAVFETGTSLEKRKCPIDGKKVKSCVGCKTCAIMNGFGGAGAFSDGKYNITNQFGGNLYEYIGKQEALDLMHYVDEINLSHGGEGTALYSTANTEIKKLCLTNGLHLLDASVRHLGTDINYVVLENLYQELKEKVDFYFESPVQTVEKSDNGYIVHVKDESFYCDKCIISAGRSGSKWMEGVCAQLEIPTKSNRVDIGVRVELPAEVFAHLTDELYESKIVYRTKGFEDLVRTFCMNPKGVVVNENTNGIVTVNGHSYEDENKHTENTNFALLVAKHFSEPFKDSNGYGESIARLSNMLGGGVIVQRFGDLIRGRRSNKARIEENFVTPTLSATPGDLSLVMPKRILDGIIEMIYALDKIAPGTANDDTLLYGVEVKFYNMQVEIDNNLETRNKGLYIIGDCSGVTHSLSHASASGVYVARHILNQLN
;
A
#
# COMPACT_ATOMS: atom_id res chain seq x y z
N MET A 1 -20.58 -61.26 65.90
CA MET A 1 -21.62 -60.47 66.51
C MET A 1 -21.84 -59.30 65.55
N ALA A 2 -23.02 -59.32 64.98
CA ALA A 2 -23.52 -58.38 64.06
C ALA A 2 -23.82 -57.01 64.67
N ASP A 3 -23.73 -55.96 63.88
CA ASP A 3 -24.69 -54.86 64.05
C ASP A 3 -24.88 -54.16 62.70
N GLU A 4 -26.11 -54.29 62.23
CA GLU A 4 -26.69 -53.64 61.05
C GLU A 4 -26.90 -52.15 61.38
N LYS A 5 -26.56 -51.29 60.42
CA LYS A 5 -27.14 -49.95 60.39
C LYS A 5 -27.66 -49.63 58.97
N SER A 6 -28.94 -49.39 58.99
CA SER A 6 -29.85 -49.00 57.90
C SER A 6 -29.36 -47.83 57.02
N PRO A 7 -29.71 -47.78 55.73
CA PRO A 7 -29.30 -46.70 54.83
C PRO A 7 -30.25 -45.50 54.95
N ALA A 8 -29.65 -44.30 55.08
CA ALA A 8 -30.34 -43.03 55.06
C ALA A 8 -30.81 -42.70 53.63
N ARG A 9 -32.10 -42.30 53.53
CA ARG A 9 -32.74 -41.80 52.30
C ARG A 9 -32.12 -40.46 51.90
N ILE A 10 -31.52 -40.41 50.71
CA ILE A 10 -31.08 -39.18 50.06
C ILE A 10 -32.31 -38.62 49.31
N SER A 11 -32.79 -37.47 49.75
CA SER A 11 -33.82 -36.68 49.11
C SER A 11 -33.25 -36.08 47.81
N HIS A 12 -33.87 -36.39 46.69
CA HIS A 12 -33.58 -35.77 45.40
C HIS A 12 -34.06 -34.30 45.41
N CYS A 13 -33.13 -33.39 45.61
CA CYS A 13 -33.37 -31.97 45.34
C CYS A 13 -33.23 -31.77 43.82
N ARG A 14 -34.33 -31.63 43.12
CA ARG A 14 -34.37 -31.24 41.70
C ARG A 14 -34.07 -29.74 41.68
N PHE A 15 -32.83 -29.39 41.41
CA PHE A 15 -32.50 -28.06 40.91
C PHE A 15 -32.84 -28.02 39.43
N ALA A 16 -33.96 -27.41 39.10
CA ALA A 16 -34.28 -26.95 37.78
C ALA A 16 -33.45 -25.69 37.50
N THR A 17 -32.25 -25.87 36.95
CA THR A 17 -31.52 -24.76 36.35
C THR A 17 -32.23 -24.42 35.06
N SER A 18 -33.04 -23.37 35.09
CA SER A 18 -33.48 -22.69 33.87
C SER A 18 -32.25 -22.04 33.24
N CYS A 19 -31.61 -22.75 32.32
CA CYS A 19 -30.68 -22.15 31.41
C CYS A 19 -31.50 -21.31 30.44
N SER A 20 -31.74 -20.04 30.83
CA SER A 20 -32.18 -19.04 29.89
C SER A 20 -31.04 -18.86 28.86
N GLU A 21 -31.15 -19.50 27.74
CA GLU A 21 -30.35 -19.16 26.57
C GLU A 21 -30.55 -17.66 26.28
N MET A 22 -29.61 -16.85 26.74
CA MET A 22 -29.47 -15.50 26.24
C MET A 22 -29.12 -15.66 24.78
N ARG A 23 -30.13 -15.63 23.89
CA ARG A 23 -29.91 -15.45 22.47
C ARG A 23 -29.25 -14.09 22.34
N ILE A 24 -27.94 -14.07 22.18
CA ILE A 24 -27.22 -12.90 21.73
C ILE A 24 -27.82 -12.56 20.38
N ILE A 25 -28.63 -11.50 20.32
CA ILE A 25 -29.20 -11.03 19.05
C ILE A 25 -28.03 -10.43 18.27
N MET A 26 -27.43 -11.24 17.41
CA MET A 26 -26.36 -10.83 16.52
C MET A 26 -26.93 -9.79 15.53
N LYS A 27 -26.31 -8.61 15.44
CA LYS A 27 -26.68 -7.59 14.47
C LYS A 27 -26.41 -8.12 13.05
N ARG A 28 -27.38 -7.97 12.16
CA ARG A 28 -27.33 -8.53 10.81
C ARG A 28 -27.25 -7.43 9.76
N TYR A 29 -26.38 -7.64 8.78
CA TYR A 29 -26.16 -6.82 7.60
C TYR A 29 -26.27 -7.67 6.34
N ASP A 30 -26.62 -7.05 5.22
CA ASP A 30 -26.54 -7.69 3.91
C ASP A 30 -25.08 -7.75 3.45
N VAL A 31 -24.34 -6.66 3.67
CA VAL A 31 -22.91 -6.56 3.33
C VAL A 31 -22.12 -6.01 4.51
N ILE A 32 -21.04 -6.68 4.87
CA ILE A 32 -20.01 -6.15 5.76
C ILE A 32 -18.73 -5.89 4.96
N ILE A 33 -18.16 -4.69 5.15
CA ILE A 33 -16.89 -4.27 4.56
C ILE A 33 -15.86 -4.13 5.68
N VAL A 34 -14.73 -4.80 5.55
CA VAL A 34 -13.62 -4.74 6.50
C VAL A 34 -12.52 -3.85 5.94
N GLY A 35 -12.35 -2.66 6.52
CA GLY A 35 -11.42 -1.62 6.11
C GLY A 35 -12.09 -0.46 5.36
N ALA A 36 -11.87 0.76 5.86
CA ALA A 36 -12.32 2.02 5.28
C ALA A 36 -11.21 2.71 4.46
N GLY A 37 -10.36 1.94 3.78
CA GLY A 37 -9.44 2.43 2.76
C GLY A 37 -10.17 2.65 1.41
N PRO A 38 -9.44 3.05 0.35
CA PRO A 38 -10.04 3.35 -0.95
C PRO A 38 -10.97 2.25 -1.48
N GLY A 39 -10.55 0.99 -1.43
CA GLY A 39 -11.39 -0.13 -1.88
C GLY A 39 -12.71 -0.22 -1.10
N GLY A 40 -12.66 -0.12 0.24
CA GLY A 40 -13.85 -0.20 1.08
C GLY A 40 -14.79 1.00 0.90
N ILE A 41 -14.25 2.21 0.81
CA ILE A 41 -15.03 3.44 0.58
C ILE A 41 -15.78 3.37 -0.75
N PHE A 42 -15.09 3.03 -1.84
CA PHE A 42 -15.71 2.96 -3.16
C PHE A 42 -16.65 1.75 -3.30
N SER A 43 -16.44 0.65 -2.55
CA SER A 43 -17.44 -0.42 -2.43
C SER A 43 -18.70 0.10 -1.75
N ALA A 44 -18.58 0.78 -0.61
CA ALA A 44 -19.72 1.34 0.11
C ALA A 44 -20.48 2.36 -0.76
N TYR A 45 -19.74 3.26 -1.44
CA TYR A 45 -20.32 4.26 -2.33
C TYR A 45 -21.16 3.63 -3.45
N GLU A 46 -20.61 2.66 -4.15
CA GLU A 46 -21.31 2.04 -5.28
C GLU A 46 -22.51 1.17 -4.81
N LEU A 47 -22.40 0.49 -3.65
CA LEU A 47 -23.51 -0.27 -3.06
C LEU A 47 -24.70 0.63 -2.65
N THR A 48 -24.42 1.88 -2.24
CA THR A 48 -25.46 2.84 -1.80
C THR A 48 -26.01 3.71 -2.90
N LYS A 49 -25.44 3.66 -4.13
CA LYS A 49 -25.81 4.54 -5.24
C LYS A 49 -27.16 4.22 -5.88
N LYS A 50 -27.53 2.95 -5.95
CA LYS A 50 -28.90 2.52 -6.31
C LYS A 50 -29.74 2.61 -5.04
N ASP A 51 -31.04 2.94 -5.17
CA ASP A 51 -32.03 2.91 -4.07
C ASP A 51 -32.20 1.47 -3.55
N SER A 52 -31.12 0.91 -3.03
CA SER A 52 -31.08 -0.42 -2.43
C SER A 52 -31.28 -0.25 -0.93
N ASP A 53 -32.27 -0.94 -0.38
CA ASP A 53 -32.52 -1.03 1.07
C ASP A 53 -31.44 -1.88 1.79
N LEU A 54 -30.24 -1.99 1.21
CA LEU A 54 -29.14 -2.80 1.76
C LEU A 54 -28.63 -2.22 3.08
N LYS A 55 -28.57 -3.07 4.08
CA LYS A 55 -27.92 -2.76 5.34
C LYS A 55 -26.43 -3.05 5.22
N ILE A 56 -25.63 -1.99 5.23
CA ILE A 56 -24.20 -2.07 5.02
C ILE A 56 -23.47 -1.60 6.30
N ALA A 57 -22.46 -2.34 6.72
CA ALA A 57 -21.55 -1.91 7.76
C ALA A 57 -20.10 -1.86 7.26
N VAL A 58 -19.33 -0.88 7.73
CA VAL A 58 -17.90 -0.76 7.50
C VAL A 58 -17.18 -0.79 8.84
N PHE A 59 -16.27 -1.76 9.01
CA PHE A 59 -15.42 -1.87 10.21
C PHE A 59 -14.02 -1.37 9.90
N GLU A 60 -13.55 -0.38 10.65
CA GLU A 60 -12.24 0.23 10.49
C GLU A 60 -11.45 0.18 11.80
N THR A 61 -10.18 -0.20 11.70
CA THR A 61 -9.26 -0.30 12.83
C THR A 61 -8.91 1.06 13.43
N GLY A 62 -8.80 2.08 12.59
CA GLY A 62 -8.47 3.45 12.99
C GLY A 62 -9.71 4.31 13.23
N THR A 63 -9.48 5.61 13.32
CA THR A 63 -10.52 6.62 13.62
C THR A 63 -11.17 7.19 12.36
N SER A 64 -12.26 7.96 12.54
CA SER A 64 -12.83 8.84 11.49
C SER A 64 -11.79 9.84 11.02
N LEU A 65 -11.99 10.39 9.81
CA LEU A 65 -11.01 11.25 9.13
C LEU A 65 -10.59 12.44 10.00
N GLU A 66 -11.53 13.15 10.58
CA GLU A 66 -11.32 14.32 11.44
C GLU A 66 -10.49 14.04 12.71
N LYS A 67 -10.55 12.81 13.24
CA LYS A 67 -9.84 12.38 14.44
C LYS A 67 -8.45 11.82 14.15
N ARG A 68 -8.11 11.61 12.90
CA ARG A 68 -6.80 11.08 12.50
C ARG A 68 -5.71 12.13 12.72
N LYS A 69 -4.85 11.91 13.70
CA LYS A 69 -3.76 12.83 14.03
C LYS A 69 -2.50 12.05 14.40
N CYS A 70 -1.43 12.28 13.66
CA CYS A 70 -0.11 11.77 14.01
C CYS A 70 0.46 12.60 15.19
N PRO A 71 1.07 11.95 16.20
CA PRO A 71 1.71 12.67 17.32
C PRO A 71 2.94 13.49 16.91
N ILE A 72 3.55 13.18 15.75
CA ILE A 72 4.73 13.92 15.26
C ILE A 72 4.30 15.35 14.91
N ASP A 73 4.87 16.33 15.61
CA ASP A 73 4.61 17.75 15.44
C ASP A 73 5.86 18.54 14.94
N GLY A 74 6.97 17.82 14.73
CA GLY A 74 8.25 18.41 14.32
C GLY A 74 8.96 19.26 15.40
N LYS A 75 8.30 19.52 16.53
CA LYS A 75 8.79 20.34 17.64
C LYS A 75 9.10 19.50 18.88
N LYS A 76 8.07 18.98 19.53
CA LYS A 76 8.18 18.14 20.74
C LYS A 76 8.41 16.68 20.39
N VAL A 77 7.68 16.18 19.41
CA VAL A 77 7.78 14.80 18.91
C VAL A 77 8.35 14.86 17.48
N LYS A 78 9.64 14.56 17.34
CA LYS A 78 10.36 14.66 16.08
C LYS A 78 10.45 13.33 15.29
N SER A 79 10.19 12.21 15.95
CA SER A 79 10.28 10.87 15.35
C SER A 79 9.07 10.02 15.69
N CYS A 80 8.87 8.93 14.95
CA CYS A 80 7.76 8.00 15.16
C CYS A 80 7.81 7.38 16.56
N VAL A 81 6.67 7.43 17.27
CA VAL A 81 6.51 6.93 18.63
C VAL A 81 5.97 5.49 18.68
N GLY A 82 5.75 4.83 17.53
CA GLY A 82 5.28 3.44 17.45
C GLY A 82 3.86 3.25 18.00
N CYS A 83 2.91 4.08 17.59
CA CYS A 83 1.52 3.97 18.04
C CYS A 83 0.95 2.57 17.78
N LYS A 84 0.13 2.04 18.70
CA LYS A 84 -0.54 0.73 18.54
C LYS A 84 -1.39 0.69 17.28
N THR A 85 -2.11 1.75 16.97
CA THR A 85 -2.81 1.98 15.71
C THR A 85 -2.25 3.26 15.10
N CYS A 86 -1.58 3.14 13.96
CA CYS A 86 -0.95 4.29 13.30
C CYS A 86 -2.02 5.14 12.61
N ALA A 87 -2.17 6.40 13.03
CA ALA A 87 -3.14 7.33 12.47
C ALA A 87 -2.85 7.70 11.00
N ILE A 88 -1.62 7.52 10.50
CA ILE A 88 -1.27 7.73 9.09
C ILE A 88 -1.70 6.55 8.23
N MET A 89 -1.60 5.32 8.75
CA MET A 89 -1.87 4.11 7.98
C MET A 89 -3.32 3.63 8.09
N ASN A 90 -3.98 3.90 9.22
CA ASN A 90 -5.31 3.37 9.55
C ASN A 90 -6.30 4.51 9.82
N GLY A 91 -7.57 4.26 9.54
CA GLY A 91 -8.68 5.19 9.64
C GLY A 91 -9.35 5.42 8.30
N PHE A 92 -10.39 6.23 8.27
CA PHE A 92 -11.11 6.54 7.05
C PHE A 92 -10.18 7.12 5.96
N GLY A 93 -10.25 6.59 4.76
CA GLY A 93 -9.32 6.88 3.66
C GLY A 93 -8.04 6.01 3.67
N GLY A 94 -7.80 5.19 4.71
CA GLY A 94 -6.62 4.33 4.82
C GLY A 94 -5.31 5.11 4.75
N ALA A 95 -4.23 4.49 4.28
CA ALA A 95 -2.94 5.15 4.05
C ALA A 95 -3.02 6.25 2.97
N GLY A 96 -4.04 6.18 2.11
CA GLY A 96 -4.28 7.16 1.04
C GLY A 96 -4.66 8.54 1.53
N ALA A 97 -5.29 8.68 2.70
CA ALA A 97 -5.81 9.95 3.19
C ALA A 97 -4.75 11.04 3.43
N PHE A 98 -3.53 10.64 3.78
CA PHE A 98 -2.41 11.54 4.01
C PHE A 98 -1.30 11.39 2.96
N SER A 99 -1.63 10.74 1.84
CA SER A 99 -0.77 10.71 0.68
C SER A 99 -0.94 12.00 -0.15
N ASP A 100 -0.15 12.15 -1.18
CA ASP A 100 -0.26 13.22 -2.16
C ASP A 100 -1.46 13.05 -3.13
N GLY A 101 -2.33 12.07 -2.89
CA GLY A 101 -3.56 11.89 -3.66
C GLY A 101 -3.32 11.63 -5.15
N LYS A 102 -2.30 10.84 -5.50
CA LYS A 102 -2.02 10.45 -6.88
C LYS A 102 -2.89 9.26 -7.31
N TYR A 103 -3.86 9.53 -8.16
CA TYR A 103 -4.68 8.51 -8.81
C TYR A 103 -4.12 8.19 -10.20
N ASN A 104 -3.46 7.05 -10.31
CA ASN A 104 -2.85 6.60 -11.55
C ASN A 104 -3.85 5.77 -12.37
N ILE A 105 -4.21 6.27 -13.56
CA ILE A 105 -5.13 5.60 -14.49
C ILE A 105 -4.29 4.87 -15.52
N THR A 106 -4.01 3.59 -15.28
CA THR A 106 -3.14 2.77 -16.11
C THR A 106 -3.22 1.29 -15.74
N ASN A 107 -2.96 0.40 -16.68
CA ASN A 107 -2.75 -1.03 -16.44
C ASN A 107 -1.26 -1.42 -16.38
N GLN A 108 -0.33 -0.45 -16.49
CA GLN A 108 1.10 -0.77 -16.59
C GLN A 108 1.80 -0.85 -15.22
N PHE A 109 1.16 -0.26 -14.20
CA PHE A 109 1.62 -0.33 -12.80
C PHE A 109 0.47 -0.03 -11.83
N GLY A 110 0.69 -0.28 -10.54
CA GLY A 110 -0.30 -0.02 -9.49
C GLY A 110 -1.19 -1.21 -9.18
N GLY A 111 -1.08 -2.30 -9.92
CA GLY A 111 -1.81 -3.54 -9.68
C GLY A 111 -2.01 -4.35 -10.96
N ASN A 112 -2.57 -5.53 -10.78
CA ASN A 112 -2.86 -6.50 -11.84
C ASN A 112 -4.36 -6.73 -12.01
N LEU A 113 -5.19 -5.76 -11.63
CA LEU A 113 -6.66 -5.88 -11.71
C LEU A 113 -7.14 -6.29 -13.11
N TYR A 114 -6.47 -5.80 -14.15
CA TYR A 114 -6.77 -6.11 -15.55
C TYR A 114 -6.62 -7.59 -15.92
N GLU A 115 -5.86 -8.37 -15.17
CA GLU A 115 -5.73 -9.83 -15.42
C GLU A 115 -7.00 -10.59 -15.04
N TYR A 116 -7.81 -10.03 -14.15
CA TYR A 116 -9.07 -10.60 -13.66
C TYR A 116 -10.29 -10.10 -14.45
N ILE A 117 -10.37 -8.79 -14.67
CA ILE A 117 -11.58 -8.16 -15.23
C ILE A 117 -11.39 -7.66 -16.68
N GLY A 118 -10.19 -7.77 -17.24
CA GLY A 118 -9.85 -7.25 -18.57
C GLY A 118 -9.33 -5.81 -18.55
N LYS A 119 -8.52 -5.48 -19.59
CA LYS A 119 -7.80 -4.20 -19.63
C LYS A 119 -8.72 -2.99 -19.78
N GLN A 120 -9.75 -3.09 -20.61
CA GLN A 120 -10.65 -1.97 -20.86
C GLN A 120 -11.52 -1.70 -19.62
N GLU A 121 -12.14 -2.73 -19.06
CA GLU A 121 -12.97 -2.61 -17.85
C GLU A 121 -12.17 -2.00 -16.68
N ALA A 122 -10.92 -2.43 -16.48
CA ALA A 122 -10.07 -1.87 -15.44
C ALA A 122 -9.81 -0.36 -15.64
N LEU A 123 -9.56 0.09 -16.89
CA LEU A 123 -9.37 1.50 -17.19
C LEU A 123 -10.67 2.29 -17.03
N ASP A 124 -11.78 1.78 -17.52
CA ASP A 124 -13.10 2.42 -17.43
C ASP A 124 -13.50 2.65 -15.96
N LEU A 125 -13.23 1.65 -15.10
CA LEU A 125 -13.47 1.79 -13.66
C LEU A 125 -12.54 2.80 -12.99
N MET A 126 -11.28 2.89 -13.41
CA MET A 126 -10.38 3.92 -12.88
C MET A 126 -10.79 5.33 -13.31
N HIS A 127 -11.29 5.50 -14.54
CA HIS A 127 -11.87 6.77 -14.99
C HIS A 127 -13.14 7.12 -14.21
N TYR A 128 -14.01 6.13 -13.97
CA TYR A 128 -15.19 6.34 -13.15
C TYR A 128 -14.85 6.76 -11.71
N VAL A 129 -13.80 6.18 -11.11
CA VAL A 129 -13.27 6.61 -9.82
C VAL A 129 -12.79 8.07 -9.87
N ASP A 130 -12.12 8.46 -10.95
CA ASP A 130 -11.68 9.85 -11.16
C ASP A 130 -12.87 10.81 -11.24
N GLU A 131 -13.94 10.45 -11.96
CA GLU A 131 -15.19 11.24 -12.02
C GLU A 131 -15.83 11.42 -10.63
N ILE A 132 -15.83 10.36 -9.80
CA ILE A 132 -16.32 10.46 -8.42
C ILE A 132 -15.45 11.42 -7.62
N ASN A 133 -14.12 11.33 -7.71
CA ASN A 133 -13.22 12.23 -7.00
C ASN A 133 -13.45 13.70 -7.44
N LEU A 134 -13.63 13.94 -8.73
CA LEU A 134 -13.91 15.28 -9.25
C LEU A 134 -15.23 15.83 -8.69
N SER A 135 -16.31 15.05 -8.71
CA SER A 135 -17.62 15.47 -8.19
C SER A 135 -17.67 15.69 -6.67
N HIS A 136 -16.65 15.19 -5.93
CA HIS A 136 -16.55 15.34 -4.47
C HIS A 136 -15.53 16.39 -4.03
N GLY A 137 -15.11 17.30 -4.91
CA GLY A 137 -14.22 18.41 -4.58
C GLY A 137 -12.86 18.38 -5.28
N GLY A 138 -12.63 17.40 -6.15
CA GLY A 138 -11.43 17.33 -6.99
C GLY A 138 -11.48 18.20 -8.25
N GLU A 139 -12.57 18.95 -8.48
CA GLU A 139 -12.71 19.81 -9.65
C GLU A 139 -11.58 20.84 -9.74
N GLY A 140 -11.12 21.09 -10.96
CA GLY A 140 -10.03 22.04 -11.24
C GLY A 140 -8.62 21.47 -11.06
N THR A 141 -8.46 20.23 -10.59
CA THR A 141 -7.16 19.58 -10.52
C THR A 141 -6.72 19.07 -11.89
N ALA A 142 -5.41 19.17 -12.17
CA ALA A 142 -4.86 18.75 -13.45
C ALA A 142 -4.80 17.22 -13.59
N LEU A 143 -5.10 16.73 -14.80
CA LEU A 143 -4.82 15.36 -15.21
C LEU A 143 -3.55 15.38 -16.05
N TYR A 144 -2.46 14.89 -15.52
CA TYR A 144 -1.19 14.77 -16.22
C TYR A 144 -1.18 13.50 -17.08
N SER A 145 -0.45 13.53 -18.19
CA SER A 145 -0.26 12.36 -19.05
C SER A 145 1.22 12.11 -19.30
N THR A 146 1.63 10.85 -19.16
CA THR A 146 2.98 10.42 -19.55
C THR A 146 3.08 10.04 -21.03
N ALA A 147 2.02 10.23 -21.82
CA ALA A 147 1.97 9.92 -23.26
C ALA A 147 2.72 10.97 -24.09
N ASN A 148 3.96 11.31 -23.73
CA ASN A 148 4.83 12.18 -24.49
C ASN A 148 5.61 11.35 -25.53
N THR A 149 5.31 11.55 -26.81
CA THR A 149 5.89 10.77 -27.92
C THR A 149 7.39 10.97 -28.06
N GLU A 150 7.89 12.18 -27.86
CA GLU A 150 9.34 12.48 -27.99
C GLU A 150 10.14 11.87 -26.86
N ILE A 151 9.68 11.99 -25.62
CA ILE A 151 10.34 11.35 -24.46
C ILE A 151 10.25 9.83 -24.57
N LYS A 152 9.11 9.30 -25.01
CA LYS A 152 8.93 7.87 -25.25
C LYS A 152 9.91 7.34 -26.28
N LYS A 153 10.07 8.07 -27.39
CA LYS A 153 11.05 7.75 -28.45
C LYS A 153 12.48 7.85 -27.93
N LEU A 154 12.80 8.89 -27.15
CA LEU A 154 14.10 9.04 -26.51
C LEU A 154 14.42 7.84 -25.60
N CYS A 155 13.46 7.40 -24.78
CA CYS A 155 13.61 6.20 -23.96
C CYS A 155 13.86 4.96 -24.82
N LEU A 156 13.00 4.70 -25.82
CA LEU A 156 13.08 3.50 -26.67
C LEU A 156 14.41 3.40 -27.43
N THR A 157 14.92 4.50 -27.96
CA THR A 157 16.20 4.53 -28.71
C THR A 157 17.40 4.24 -27.79
N ASN A 158 17.25 4.38 -26.48
CA ASN A 158 18.28 4.10 -25.47
C ASN A 158 18.02 2.81 -24.68
N GLY A 159 17.08 1.95 -25.12
CA GLY A 159 16.77 0.67 -24.48
C GLY A 159 16.00 0.79 -23.18
N LEU A 160 15.35 1.93 -22.99
CA LEU A 160 14.46 2.22 -21.87
C LEU A 160 13.01 2.20 -22.32
N HIS A 161 12.08 1.98 -21.40
CA HIS A 161 10.65 2.00 -21.69
C HIS A 161 9.94 2.94 -20.71
N LEU A 162 9.38 4.03 -21.26
CA LEU A 162 8.49 4.91 -20.49
C LEU A 162 7.11 4.24 -20.39
N LEU A 163 6.60 4.09 -19.17
CA LEU A 163 5.27 3.53 -18.93
C LEU A 163 4.20 4.60 -19.15
N ASP A 164 3.13 4.22 -19.85
CA ASP A 164 2.02 5.12 -20.14
C ASP A 164 1.05 5.15 -18.95
N ALA A 165 0.71 6.35 -18.49
CA ALA A 165 -0.31 6.58 -17.46
C ALA A 165 -0.94 7.96 -17.63
N SER A 166 -2.20 8.09 -17.21
CA SER A 166 -2.76 9.38 -16.82
C SER A 166 -2.75 9.46 -15.30
N VAL A 167 -2.39 10.61 -14.73
CA VAL A 167 -2.23 10.81 -13.30
C VAL A 167 -3.05 12.01 -12.85
N ARG A 168 -4.09 11.76 -12.05
CA ARG A 168 -4.77 12.83 -11.30
C ARG A 168 -3.99 13.09 -10.02
N HIS A 169 -3.47 14.28 -9.86
CA HIS A 169 -2.81 14.70 -8.64
C HIS A 169 -3.71 15.64 -7.87
N LEU A 170 -4.31 15.14 -6.80
CA LEU A 170 -5.19 15.94 -5.93
C LEU A 170 -4.40 16.78 -4.93
N GLY A 171 -3.18 16.37 -4.58
CA GLY A 171 -2.48 16.88 -3.40
C GLY A 171 -3.15 16.40 -2.11
N THR A 172 -2.46 16.58 -0.99
CA THR A 172 -2.96 16.10 0.31
C THR A 172 -4.24 16.83 0.74
N ASP A 173 -4.31 18.13 0.50
CA ASP A 173 -5.42 18.97 0.98
C ASP A 173 -6.72 18.69 0.21
N ILE A 174 -6.67 18.64 -1.14
CA ILE A 174 -7.86 18.35 -1.96
C ILE A 174 -8.29 16.89 -1.75
N ASN A 175 -7.34 15.97 -1.65
CA ASN A 175 -7.62 14.57 -1.35
C ASN A 175 -8.37 14.42 -0.01
N TYR A 176 -8.02 15.22 1.00
CA TYR A 176 -8.74 15.28 2.27
C TYR A 176 -10.19 15.76 2.06
N VAL A 177 -10.41 16.83 1.29
CA VAL A 177 -11.76 17.37 0.97
C VAL A 177 -12.61 16.31 0.26
N VAL A 178 -12.04 15.62 -0.73
CA VAL A 178 -12.75 14.55 -1.45
C VAL A 178 -13.17 13.43 -0.49
N LEU A 179 -12.29 12.99 0.38
CA LEU A 179 -12.59 11.93 1.36
C LEU A 179 -13.64 12.39 2.38
N GLU A 180 -13.57 13.65 2.83
CA GLU A 180 -14.56 14.20 3.76
C GLU A 180 -15.95 14.27 3.11
N ASN A 181 -16.06 14.74 1.88
CA ASN A 181 -17.32 14.80 1.14
C ASN A 181 -17.91 13.39 0.92
N LEU A 182 -17.09 12.42 0.54
CA LEU A 182 -17.51 11.01 0.44
C LEU A 182 -18.00 10.48 1.80
N TYR A 183 -17.31 10.80 2.89
CA TYR A 183 -17.74 10.38 4.23
C TYR A 183 -19.09 11.00 4.61
N GLN A 184 -19.29 12.30 4.35
CA GLN A 184 -20.54 12.98 4.66
C GLN A 184 -21.73 12.38 3.89
N GLU A 185 -21.54 11.97 2.63
CA GLU A 185 -22.56 11.27 1.86
C GLU A 185 -22.86 9.86 2.38
N LEU A 186 -21.81 9.12 2.74
CA LEU A 186 -21.93 7.70 3.12
C LEU A 186 -22.47 7.49 4.55
N LYS A 187 -22.15 8.37 5.49
CA LYS A 187 -22.48 8.18 6.92
C LYS A 187 -23.98 8.09 7.22
N GLU A 188 -24.83 8.60 6.32
CA GLU A 188 -26.30 8.55 6.46
C GLU A 188 -26.89 7.21 5.93
N LYS A 189 -26.08 6.45 5.15
CA LYS A 189 -26.53 5.21 4.47
C LYS A 189 -25.80 3.96 4.96
N VAL A 190 -24.69 4.14 5.67
CA VAL A 190 -23.77 3.05 6.05
C VAL A 190 -23.42 3.17 7.53
N ASP A 191 -23.48 2.07 8.25
CA ASP A 191 -23.04 2.00 9.63
C ASP A 191 -21.50 1.92 9.70
N PHE A 192 -20.82 3.00 10.08
CA PHE A 192 -19.37 3.01 10.28
C PHE A 192 -19.00 2.67 11.72
N TYR A 193 -18.17 1.65 11.89
CA TYR A 193 -17.56 1.24 13.16
C TYR A 193 -16.07 1.55 13.14
N PHE A 194 -15.70 2.70 13.69
CA PHE A 194 -14.30 3.10 13.88
C PHE A 194 -13.73 2.51 15.15
N GLU A 195 -12.39 2.44 15.24
CA GLU A 195 -11.65 1.84 16.35
C GLU A 195 -12.13 0.42 16.67
N SER A 196 -12.52 -0.29 15.60
CA SER A 196 -13.18 -1.59 15.63
C SER A 196 -12.43 -2.59 14.75
N PRO A 197 -11.21 -2.99 15.17
CA PRO A 197 -10.42 -3.98 14.45
C PRO A 197 -11.15 -5.32 14.42
N VAL A 198 -11.39 -5.84 13.23
CA VAL A 198 -11.92 -7.19 13.04
C VAL A 198 -10.87 -8.19 13.47
N GLN A 199 -11.25 -9.10 14.36
CA GLN A 199 -10.37 -10.14 14.90
C GLN A 199 -10.35 -11.36 13.98
N THR A 200 -11.54 -11.90 13.68
CA THR A 200 -11.72 -13.07 12.80
C THR A 200 -12.93 -12.90 11.91
N VAL A 201 -12.92 -13.64 10.80
CA VAL A 201 -14.07 -13.81 9.90
C VAL A 201 -14.31 -15.29 9.80
N GLU A 202 -15.52 -15.73 10.15
CA GLU A 202 -15.91 -17.14 10.14
C GLU A 202 -16.99 -17.38 9.10
N LYS A 203 -16.92 -18.54 8.45
CA LYS A 203 -17.96 -18.96 7.53
C LYS A 203 -19.16 -19.52 8.30
N SER A 204 -20.37 -19.07 7.95
CA SER A 204 -21.64 -19.60 8.42
C SER A 204 -22.37 -20.31 7.30
N ASP A 205 -23.51 -20.95 7.56
CA ASP A 205 -24.26 -21.73 6.57
C ASP A 205 -24.60 -20.92 5.31
N ASN A 206 -25.02 -19.65 5.48
CA ASN A 206 -25.48 -18.80 4.38
C ASN A 206 -24.74 -17.45 4.31
N GLY A 207 -23.60 -17.30 4.97
CA GLY A 207 -22.87 -16.03 5.00
C GLY A 207 -21.65 -16.09 5.91
N TYR A 208 -21.37 -14.97 6.58
CA TYR A 208 -20.18 -14.81 7.39
C TYR A 208 -20.50 -14.20 8.75
N ILE A 209 -19.71 -14.57 9.75
CA ILE A 209 -19.72 -13.97 11.07
C ILE A 209 -18.41 -13.19 11.23
N VAL A 210 -18.52 -11.91 11.50
CA VAL A 210 -17.40 -11.00 11.71
C VAL A 210 -17.29 -10.69 13.21
N HIS A 211 -16.16 -11.02 13.82
CA HIS A 211 -15.91 -10.83 15.24
C HIS A 211 -15.10 -9.57 15.49
N VAL A 212 -15.63 -8.69 16.32
CA VAL A 212 -15.02 -7.40 16.68
C VAL A 212 -15.09 -7.23 18.19
N LYS A 213 -13.96 -7.23 18.88
CA LYS A 213 -13.91 -7.19 20.35
C LYS A 213 -14.75 -8.34 20.94
N ASP A 214 -15.77 -8.00 21.72
CA ASP A 214 -16.68 -8.97 22.36
C ASP A 214 -18.02 -9.11 21.62
N GLU A 215 -18.13 -8.51 20.43
CA GLU A 215 -19.36 -8.52 19.62
C GLU A 215 -19.16 -9.33 18.33
N SER A 216 -20.26 -9.86 17.83
CA SER A 216 -20.30 -10.62 16.58
C SER A 216 -21.40 -10.08 15.66
N PHE A 217 -21.09 -9.98 14.39
CA PHE A 217 -21.98 -9.43 13.37
C PHE A 217 -22.11 -10.44 12.24
N TYR A 218 -23.33 -10.64 11.78
CA TYR A 218 -23.61 -11.53 10.63
C TYR A 218 -23.75 -10.71 9.35
N CYS A 219 -23.28 -11.26 8.22
CA CYS A 219 -23.56 -10.72 6.90
C CYS A 219 -23.74 -11.84 5.86
N ASP A 220 -24.52 -11.52 4.82
CA ASP A 220 -24.69 -12.44 3.67
C ASP A 220 -23.47 -12.35 2.73
N LYS A 221 -22.88 -11.18 2.60
CA LYS A 221 -21.65 -10.92 1.81
C LYS A 221 -20.61 -10.20 2.65
N CYS A 222 -19.34 -10.58 2.52
CA CYS A 222 -18.23 -9.97 3.21
C CYS A 222 -17.18 -9.49 2.19
N ILE A 223 -16.81 -8.19 2.26
CA ILE A 223 -15.75 -7.58 1.46
C ILE A 223 -14.59 -7.26 2.38
N ILE A 224 -13.43 -7.89 2.17
CA ILE A 224 -12.21 -7.57 2.89
C ILE A 224 -11.37 -6.63 2.03
N SER A 225 -11.17 -5.41 2.53
CA SER A 225 -10.39 -4.33 1.89
C SER A 225 -9.36 -3.76 2.86
N ALA A 226 -8.66 -4.62 3.60
CA ALA A 226 -7.61 -4.18 4.51
C ALA A 226 -6.37 -3.69 3.73
N GLY A 227 -5.66 -2.72 4.30
CA GLY A 227 -4.40 -2.22 3.77
C GLY A 227 -3.20 -3.09 4.16
N ARG A 228 -2.00 -2.61 3.86
CA ARG A 228 -0.73 -3.29 4.20
C ARG A 228 -0.56 -3.56 5.69
N SER A 229 -1.09 -2.70 6.55
CA SER A 229 -1.08 -2.92 7.99
C SER A 229 -1.85 -4.16 8.44
N GLY A 230 -2.81 -4.63 7.63
CA GLY A 230 -3.58 -5.85 7.87
C GLY A 230 -2.97 -7.13 7.30
N SER A 231 -1.76 -7.12 6.74
CA SER A 231 -1.15 -8.27 6.06
C SER A 231 -1.12 -9.54 6.91
N LYS A 232 -0.58 -9.46 8.13
CA LYS A 232 -0.52 -10.62 9.05
C LYS A 232 -1.89 -11.13 9.49
N TRP A 233 -2.84 -10.21 9.69
CA TRP A 233 -4.21 -10.58 9.99
C TRP A 233 -4.83 -11.33 8.80
N MET A 234 -4.61 -10.85 7.58
CA MET A 234 -5.12 -11.48 6.35
C MET A 234 -4.52 -12.88 6.14
N GLU A 235 -3.24 -13.11 6.49
CA GLU A 235 -2.64 -14.44 6.50
C GLU A 235 -3.42 -15.41 7.40
N GLY A 236 -3.79 -14.94 8.60
CA GLY A 236 -4.61 -15.70 9.55
C GLY A 236 -5.99 -16.03 8.99
N VAL A 237 -6.67 -15.05 8.37
CA VAL A 237 -7.99 -15.23 7.74
C VAL A 237 -7.90 -16.24 6.59
N CYS A 238 -6.88 -16.13 5.73
CA CYS A 238 -6.68 -17.08 4.64
C CYS A 238 -6.44 -18.50 5.16
N ALA A 239 -5.62 -18.66 6.19
CA ALA A 239 -5.36 -19.96 6.81
C ALA A 239 -6.63 -20.57 7.44
N GLN A 240 -7.40 -19.76 8.19
CA GLN A 240 -8.64 -20.20 8.85
C GLN A 240 -9.72 -20.61 7.85
N LEU A 241 -9.85 -19.88 6.74
CA LEU A 241 -10.87 -20.12 5.72
C LEU A 241 -10.39 -21.01 4.57
N GLU A 242 -9.18 -21.59 4.72
CA GLU A 242 -8.53 -22.45 3.72
C GLU A 242 -8.39 -21.81 2.34
N ILE A 243 -8.17 -20.50 2.29
CA ILE A 243 -8.01 -19.74 1.04
C ILE A 243 -6.54 -19.82 0.60
N PRO A 244 -6.25 -20.36 -0.60
CA PRO A 244 -4.88 -20.45 -1.08
C PRO A 244 -4.27 -19.07 -1.33
N THR A 245 -2.97 -18.97 -1.06
CA THR A 245 -2.19 -17.76 -1.30
C THR A 245 -0.90 -18.09 -2.04
N LYS A 246 -0.39 -17.11 -2.78
CA LYS A 246 0.90 -17.20 -3.47
C LYS A 246 1.83 -16.10 -2.96
N SER A 247 3.12 -16.38 -2.93
CA SER A 247 4.13 -15.35 -2.68
C SER A 247 4.05 -14.27 -3.76
N ASN A 248 4.09 -13.01 -3.37
CA ASN A 248 4.20 -11.89 -4.28
C ASN A 248 5.67 -11.51 -4.47
N ARG A 249 5.93 -10.55 -5.35
CA ARG A 249 7.25 -9.99 -5.54
C ARG A 249 7.66 -9.11 -4.36
N VAL A 250 8.94 -8.80 -4.29
CA VAL A 250 9.50 -7.70 -3.50
C VAL A 250 10.36 -6.85 -4.43
N ASP A 251 10.26 -5.53 -4.33
CA ASP A 251 11.10 -4.62 -5.09
C ASP A 251 12.17 -4.03 -4.14
N ILE A 252 13.44 -4.17 -4.49
CA ILE A 252 14.57 -3.79 -3.63
C ILE A 252 15.54 -2.91 -4.41
N GLY A 253 16.02 -1.86 -3.79
CA GLY A 253 17.00 -0.98 -4.42
C GLY A 253 17.42 0.20 -3.57
N VAL A 254 17.61 1.32 -4.24
CA VAL A 254 18.15 2.57 -3.65
C VAL A 254 17.24 3.75 -3.99
N ARG A 255 17.34 4.79 -3.17
CA ARG A 255 16.92 6.13 -3.56
C ARG A 255 18.11 6.88 -4.12
N VAL A 256 17.91 7.46 -5.29
CA VAL A 256 18.88 8.32 -5.98
C VAL A 256 18.55 9.77 -5.63
N GLU A 257 19.55 10.58 -5.36
CA GLU A 257 19.44 12.02 -5.20
C GLU A 257 20.51 12.71 -6.05
N LEU A 258 20.09 13.70 -6.85
CA LEU A 258 20.93 14.42 -7.80
C LEU A 258 20.34 15.81 -8.06
N PRO A 259 21.08 16.74 -8.71
CA PRO A 259 20.58 18.07 -9.02
C PRO A 259 19.31 18.04 -9.84
N ALA A 260 18.34 18.89 -9.51
CA ALA A 260 17.02 18.90 -10.18
C ALA A 260 17.11 19.14 -11.68
N GLU A 261 18.09 19.93 -12.11
CA GLU A 261 18.34 20.27 -13.53
C GLU A 261 18.57 19.04 -14.40
N VAL A 262 19.15 17.94 -13.83
CA VAL A 262 19.44 16.72 -14.59
C VAL A 262 18.15 16.09 -15.11
N PHE A 263 17.07 16.14 -14.34
CA PHE A 263 15.78 15.55 -14.71
C PHE A 263 14.70 16.57 -15.09
N ALA A 264 14.99 17.89 -15.05
CA ALA A 264 14.00 18.94 -15.27
C ALA A 264 13.22 18.74 -16.58
N HIS A 265 13.91 18.43 -17.69
CA HIS A 265 13.28 18.18 -19.01
C HIS A 265 12.32 16.98 -19.03
N LEU A 266 12.40 16.05 -18.05
CA LEU A 266 11.46 14.95 -17.89
C LEU A 266 10.36 15.30 -16.87
N THR A 267 10.72 15.93 -15.75
CA THR A 267 9.78 16.21 -14.66
C THR A 267 8.84 17.37 -14.96
N ASP A 268 9.27 18.34 -15.77
CA ASP A 268 8.45 19.46 -16.20
C ASP A 268 7.37 19.02 -17.21
N GLU A 269 7.65 18.00 -18.02
CA GLU A 269 6.72 17.47 -19.03
C GLU A 269 5.81 16.36 -18.48
N LEU A 270 6.37 15.44 -17.66
CA LEU A 270 5.69 14.20 -17.28
C LEU A 270 5.20 14.21 -15.83
N TYR A 271 5.60 15.20 -15.05
CA TYR A 271 5.41 15.28 -13.60
C TYR A 271 6.08 14.10 -12.85
N GLU A 272 5.71 12.86 -13.12
CA GLU A 272 6.32 11.64 -12.56
C GLU A 272 6.59 10.62 -13.67
N SER A 273 7.84 10.44 -14.07
CA SER A 273 8.22 9.49 -15.09
C SER A 273 8.47 8.10 -14.49
N LYS A 274 7.74 7.08 -14.98
CA LYS A 274 8.02 5.68 -14.66
C LYS A 274 8.73 5.02 -15.84
N ILE A 275 10.03 4.84 -15.67
CA ILE A 275 10.92 4.31 -16.70
C ILE A 275 11.38 2.92 -16.28
N VAL A 276 11.31 1.97 -17.19
CA VAL A 276 11.72 0.58 -16.99
C VAL A 276 12.92 0.26 -17.88
N TYR A 277 13.87 -0.47 -17.31
CA TYR A 277 15.04 -0.99 -18.01
C TYR A 277 15.16 -2.49 -17.76
N ARG A 278 15.43 -3.27 -18.81
CA ARG A 278 15.78 -4.68 -18.68
C ARG A 278 17.28 -4.80 -18.70
N THR A 279 17.84 -5.26 -17.59
CA THR A 279 19.30 -5.42 -17.44
C THR A 279 19.87 -6.41 -18.44
N LYS A 280 21.05 -6.13 -18.96
CA LYS A 280 21.72 -7.01 -19.93
C LYS A 280 22.32 -8.24 -19.26
N GLY A 281 22.81 -8.09 -18.03
CA GLY A 281 23.47 -9.15 -17.32
C GLY A 281 22.55 -10.24 -16.80
N PHE A 282 21.38 -9.86 -16.29
CA PHE A 282 20.46 -10.78 -15.59
C PHE A 282 19.04 -10.78 -16.13
N GLU A 283 18.73 -9.94 -17.12
CA GLU A 283 17.38 -9.71 -17.67
C GLU A 283 16.34 -9.29 -16.62
N ASP A 284 16.79 -8.79 -15.47
CA ASP A 284 15.92 -8.27 -14.43
C ASP A 284 15.32 -6.93 -14.86
N LEU A 285 14.08 -6.67 -14.43
CA LEU A 285 13.45 -5.37 -14.62
C LEU A 285 13.84 -4.43 -13.48
N VAL A 286 14.46 -3.32 -13.82
CA VAL A 286 14.72 -2.18 -12.93
C VAL A 286 13.84 -1.03 -13.36
N ARG A 287 13.25 -0.35 -12.39
CA ARG A 287 12.34 0.76 -12.70
C ARG A 287 12.48 1.92 -11.73
N THR A 288 12.18 3.13 -12.24
CA THR A 288 12.04 4.30 -11.41
C THR A 288 10.72 4.26 -10.63
N PHE A 289 10.77 4.71 -9.38
CA PHE A 289 9.59 4.88 -8.52
C PHE A 289 9.61 6.24 -7.85
N CYS A 290 8.42 6.76 -7.50
CA CYS A 290 8.19 7.93 -6.67
C CYS A 290 9.24 9.01 -6.93
N MET A 291 9.18 9.63 -8.11
CA MET A 291 10.03 10.76 -8.47
C MET A 291 9.51 12.02 -7.78
N ASN A 292 10.40 12.71 -7.10
CA ASN A 292 10.11 13.90 -6.29
C ASN A 292 11.00 15.06 -6.78
N PRO A 293 10.52 15.83 -7.78
CA PRO A 293 11.22 17.03 -8.22
C PRO A 293 11.37 18.03 -7.06
N LYS A 294 12.57 18.57 -6.87
CA LYS A 294 12.89 19.51 -5.79
C LYS A 294 12.47 19.05 -4.39
N GLY A 295 12.42 17.71 -4.21
CA GLY A 295 11.97 17.07 -2.99
C GLY A 295 13.09 16.68 -2.05
N VAL A 296 12.75 16.02 -0.95
CA VAL A 296 13.68 15.56 0.09
C VAL A 296 13.68 14.04 0.19
N VAL A 297 14.83 13.48 0.55
CA VAL A 297 14.95 12.07 0.95
C VAL A 297 14.56 11.95 2.43
N VAL A 298 13.79 10.92 2.77
CA VAL A 298 13.26 10.70 4.14
C VAL A 298 13.46 9.27 4.60
N ASN A 299 13.49 9.08 5.91
CA ASN A 299 13.43 7.75 6.52
C ASN A 299 11.98 7.29 6.66
N GLU A 300 11.74 6.01 6.40
CA GLU A 300 10.50 5.31 6.70
C GLU A 300 10.79 4.21 7.71
N ASN A 301 10.05 4.18 8.82
CA ASN A 301 10.20 3.15 9.85
C ASN A 301 8.96 2.28 9.90
N THR A 302 9.13 1.01 9.56
CA THR A 302 8.07 0.01 9.63
C THR A 302 8.48 -1.10 10.59
N ASN A 303 7.82 -1.19 11.75
CA ASN A 303 8.07 -2.20 12.77
C ASN A 303 9.55 -2.29 13.23
N GLY A 304 10.22 -1.14 13.34
CA GLY A 304 11.61 -1.06 13.77
C GLY A 304 12.64 -1.30 12.66
N ILE A 305 12.19 -1.48 11.42
CA ILE A 305 13.05 -1.55 10.24
C ILE A 305 13.01 -0.18 9.55
N VAL A 306 14.17 0.45 9.44
CA VAL A 306 14.31 1.75 8.78
C VAL A 306 14.70 1.52 7.32
N THR A 307 13.89 2.05 6.42
CA THR A 307 14.14 2.11 4.97
C THR A 307 14.15 3.56 4.51
N VAL A 308 14.57 3.80 3.28
CA VAL A 308 14.54 5.14 2.70
C VAL A 308 13.30 5.31 1.82
N ASN A 309 12.80 6.54 1.76
CA ASN A 309 11.75 6.98 0.84
C ASN A 309 12.02 8.42 0.40
N GLY A 310 11.16 9.01 -0.44
CA GLY A 310 11.23 10.40 -0.84
C GLY A 310 9.90 11.11 -0.58
N HIS A 311 9.99 12.43 -0.47
CA HIS A 311 8.84 13.30 -0.29
C HIS A 311 9.00 14.60 -1.07
N SER A 312 7.92 15.10 -1.65
CA SER A 312 7.85 16.43 -2.27
C SER A 312 6.85 17.29 -1.49
N TYR A 313 7.13 18.58 -1.41
CA TYR A 313 6.25 19.57 -0.80
C TYR A 313 5.58 20.40 -1.88
N GLU A 314 4.31 20.78 -1.68
CA GLU A 314 3.62 21.77 -2.52
C GLU A 314 4.12 23.19 -2.23
N ASP A 315 4.54 23.46 -0.98
CA ASP A 315 5.11 24.74 -0.55
C ASP A 315 6.50 24.92 -1.18
N GLU A 316 6.59 25.82 -2.17
CA GLU A 316 7.84 26.15 -2.87
C GLU A 316 8.97 26.59 -1.96
N ASN A 317 8.66 27.16 -0.78
CA ASN A 317 9.69 27.54 0.20
C ASN A 317 10.40 26.34 0.84
N LYS A 318 9.86 25.14 0.65
CA LYS A 318 10.45 23.88 1.12
C LYS A 318 11.12 23.08 0.01
N HIS A 319 11.10 23.62 -1.21
CA HIS A 319 11.78 23.00 -2.32
C HIS A 319 13.29 23.00 -2.11
N THR A 320 13.92 21.93 -2.55
CA THR A 320 15.39 21.78 -2.57
C THR A 320 15.93 21.95 -3.99
N GLU A 321 17.25 22.01 -4.13
CA GLU A 321 17.90 22.02 -5.43
C GLU A 321 18.02 20.60 -6.03
N ASN A 322 17.53 19.57 -5.34
CA ASN A 322 17.67 18.19 -5.74
C ASN A 322 16.36 17.56 -6.18
N THR A 323 16.42 16.69 -7.16
CA THR A 323 15.39 15.69 -7.45
C THR A 323 15.82 14.35 -6.87
N ASN A 324 14.88 13.62 -6.30
CA ASN A 324 15.15 12.26 -5.86
C ASN A 324 14.11 11.26 -6.41
N PHE A 325 14.53 10.03 -6.64
CA PHE A 325 13.68 8.93 -7.11
C PHE A 325 14.25 7.58 -6.67
N ALA A 326 13.38 6.58 -6.54
CA ALA A 326 13.84 5.22 -6.27
C ALA A 326 14.23 4.49 -7.57
N LEU A 327 15.25 3.65 -7.49
CA LEU A 327 15.56 2.62 -8.48
C LEU A 327 15.38 1.27 -7.80
N LEU A 328 14.39 0.50 -8.25
CA LEU A 328 14.00 -0.75 -7.64
C LEU A 328 14.08 -1.91 -8.65
N VAL A 329 14.67 -3.01 -8.20
CA VAL A 329 14.75 -4.27 -8.92
C VAL A 329 13.67 -5.20 -8.41
N ALA A 330 12.76 -5.63 -9.29
CA ALA A 330 11.71 -6.56 -8.95
C ALA A 330 12.27 -7.98 -8.79
N LYS A 331 11.97 -8.62 -7.66
CA LYS A 331 12.34 -10.01 -7.37
C LYS A 331 11.11 -10.86 -7.12
N HIS A 332 11.01 -11.96 -7.85
CA HIS A 332 10.03 -12.99 -7.66
C HIS A 332 10.72 -14.25 -7.16
N PHE A 333 10.13 -14.88 -6.17
CA PHE A 333 10.62 -16.15 -5.65
C PHE A 333 9.62 -17.26 -6.00
N SER A 334 10.13 -18.36 -6.52
CA SER A 334 9.36 -19.58 -6.78
C SER A 334 9.54 -20.57 -5.62
N GLU A 335 8.65 -21.56 -5.56
CA GLU A 335 8.79 -22.68 -4.62
C GLU A 335 10.24 -23.26 -4.62
N PRO A 336 10.81 -23.62 -3.45
CA PRO A 336 10.16 -23.64 -2.13
C PRO A 336 10.20 -22.32 -1.36
N PHE A 337 10.76 -21.25 -1.93
CA PHE A 337 10.96 -19.95 -1.27
C PHE A 337 9.68 -19.10 -1.38
N LYS A 338 8.99 -18.92 -0.26
CA LYS A 338 7.69 -18.21 -0.23
C LYS A 338 7.74 -16.84 0.43
N ASP A 339 8.82 -16.50 1.13
CA ASP A 339 8.91 -15.29 1.93
C ASP A 339 9.71 -14.19 1.24
N SER A 340 9.12 -13.59 0.20
CA SER A 340 9.71 -12.44 -0.49
C SER A 340 9.89 -11.24 0.42
N ASN A 341 8.93 -11.00 1.32
CA ASN A 341 8.98 -9.87 2.25
C ASN A 341 10.10 -10.07 3.29
N GLY A 342 10.24 -11.27 3.86
CA GLY A 342 11.33 -11.60 4.77
C GLY A 342 12.71 -11.45 4.12
N TYR A 343 12.83 -11.76 2.83
CA TYR A 343 14.05 -11.48 2.07
C TYR A 343 14.37 -9.98 2.02
N GLY A 344 13.38 -9.15 1.66
CA GLY A 344 13.52 -7.68 1.64
C GLY A 344 13.84 -7.11 3.04
N GLU A 345 13.14 -7.61 4.07
CA GLU A 345 13.40 -7.23 5.46
C GLU A 345 14.83 -7.59 5.90
N SER A 346 15.34 -8.75 5.50
CA SER A 346 16.70 -9.18 5.86
C SER A 346 17.75 -8.21 5.33
N ILE A 347 17.59 -7.74 4.09
CA ILE A 347 18.48 -6.76 3.47
C ILE A 347 18.37 -5.40 4.18
N ALA A 348 17.16 -4.95 4.49
CA ALA A 348 16.94 -3.71 5.23
C ALA A 348 17.52 -3.76 6.66
N ARG A 349 17.37 -4.90 7.36
CA ARG A 349 17.98 -5.13 8.68
C ARG A 349 19.50 -5.10 8.61
N LEU A 350 20.09 -5.68 7.56
CA LEU A 350 21.56 -5.64 7.34
C LEU A 350 22.03 -4.19 7.15
N SER A 351 21.32 -3.36 6.39
CA SER A 351 21.61 -1.94 6.27
C SER A 351 21.53 -1.23 7.63
N ASN A 352 20.47 -1.49 8.40
CA ASN A 352 20.31 -0.88 9.73
C ASN A 352 21.42 -1.32 10.71
N MET A 353 21.84 -2.56 10.64
CA MET A 353 22.95 -3.06 11.46
C MET A 353 24.28 -2.37 11.15
N LEU A 354 24.57 -2.13 9.86
CA LEU A 354 25.83 -1.49 9.43
C LEU A 354 25.82 0.03 9.53
N GLY A 355 24.66 0.66 9.30
CA GLY A 355 24.53 2.13 9.23
C GLY A 355 23.77 2.75 10.41
N GLY A 356 23.22 1.96 11.31
CA GLY A 356 22.30 2.47 12.34
C GLY A 356 20.96 2.94 11.75
N GLY A 357 20.71 2.71 10.46
CA GLY A 357 19.56 3.16 9.67
C GLY A 357 19.89 3.11 8.19
N VAL A 358 19.65 4.21 7.49
CA VAL A 358 19.95 4.34 6.06
C VAL A 358 21.45 4.64 5.85
N ILE A 359 22.03 3.99 4.85
CA ILE A 359 23.39 4.23 4.37
C ILE A 359 23.33 5.15 3.16
N VAL A 360 24.25 6.12 3.07
CA VAL A 360 24.47 6.96 1.89
C VAL A 360 25.83 6.67 1.27
N GLN A 361 25.89 6.56 -0.05
CA GLN A 361 27.12 6.37 -0.83
C GLN A 361 27.09 7.23 -2.09
N ARG A 362 28.21 7.84 -2.43
CA ARG A 362 28.40 8.49 -3.74
C ARG A 362 28.49 7.42 -4.84
N PHE A 363 27.87 7.69 -5.99
CA PHE A 363 27.92 6.76 -7.12
C PHE A 363 29.37 6.51 -7.57
N GLY A 364 30.21 7.53 -7.67
CA GLY A 364 31.62 7.39 -8.01
C GLY A 364 32.41 6.53 -7.02
N ASP A 365 32.08 6.56 -5.73
CA ASP A 365 32.72 5.68 -4.75
C ASP A 365 32.26 4.24 -4.90
N LEU A 366 30.98 4.01 -5.17
CA LEU A 366 30.42 2.69 -5.45
C LEU A 366 31.12 2.03 -6.67
N ILE A 367 31.24 2.77 -7.78
CA ILE A 367 31.90 2.26 -9.00
C ILE A 367 33.36 1.92 -8.78
N ARG A 368 34.04 2.66 -7.89
CA ARG A 368 35.44 2.38 -7.52
C ARG A 368 35.58 1.29 -6.45
N GLY A 369 34.49 0.66 -6.03
CA GLY A 369 34.49 -0.41 -5.02
C GLY A 369 34.97 0.07 -3.64
N ARG A 370 34.64 1.27 -3.24
CA ARG A 370 35.04 1.85 -1.96
C ARG A 370 33.88 2.53 -1.24
N ARG A 371 33.89 2.50 0.09
CA ARG A 371 32.91 3.21 0.89
C ARG A 371 33.02 4.73 0.74
N SER A 372 31.92 5.44 0.82
CA SER A 372 31.93 6.86 1.13
C SER A 372 32.22 7.09 2.61
N ASN A 373 32.86 8.19 2.94
CA ASN A 373 33.11 8.65 4.31
C ASN A 373 32.56 10.06 4.51
N LYS A 374 32.57 10.55 5.74
CA LYS A 374 32.00 11.83 6.09
C LYS A 374 32.60 12.98 5.27
N ALA A 375 33.92 13.06 5.14
CA ALA A 375 34.59 14.12 4.38
C ALA A 375 34.15 14.12 2.90
N ARG A 376 34.07 12.97 2.25
CA ARG A 376 33.62 12.89 0.86
C ARG A 376 32.16 13.29 0.67
N ILE A 377 31.29 13.05 1.65
CA ILE A 377 29.90 13.50 1.59
C ILE A 377 29.80 15.01 1.83
N GLU A 378 30.59 15.56 2.76
CA GLU A 378 30.64 17.00 3.05
C GLU A 378 31.23 17.83 1.89
N GLU A 379 32.15 17.24 1.12
CA GLU A 379 32.77 17.87 -0.05
C GLU A 379 31.99 17.61 -1.37
N ASN A 380 30.86 16.88 -1.32
CA ASN A 380 30.09 16.50 -2.49
C ASN A 380 29.32 17.71 -3.06
N PHE A 381 29.23 17.83 -4.39
CA PHE A 381 28.45 18.88 -5.04
C PHE A 381 26.96 18.76 -4.77
N VAL A 382 26.45 17.51 -4.71
CA VAL A 382 25.07 17.25 -4.31
C VAL A 382 24.99 17.27 -2.80
N THR A 383 24.33 18.26 -2.24
CA THR A 383 24.11 18.36 -0.79
C THR A 383 23.01 17.38 -0.36
N PRO A 384 23.30 16.41 0.53
CA PRO A 384 22.32 15.45 1.00
C PRO A 384 21.13 16.12 1.71
N THR A 385 19.90 15.78 1.32
CA THR A 385 18.70 16.24 2.05
C THR A 385 18.35 15.37 3.25
N LEU A 386 18.87 14.14 3.30
CA LEU A 386 18.76 13.24 4.46
C LEU A 386 20.13 13.08 5.13
N SER A 387 20.19 13.31 6.43
CA SER A 387 21.34 12.92 7.24
C SER A 387 21.37 11.39 7.40
N ALA A 388 22.19 10.71 6.61
CA ALA A 388 22.37 9.26 6.60
C ALA A 388 23.83 8.90 6.90
N THR A 389 24.09 7.63 7.24
CA THR A 389 25.44 7.16 7.54
C THR A 389 26.23 6.92 6.25
N PRO A 390 27.37 7.61 6.03
CA PRO A 390 28.22 7.31 4.89
C PRO A 390 28.79 5.87 4.97
N GLY A 391 28.61 5.09 3.90
CA GLY A 391 28.95 3.67 3.93
C GLY A 391 29.22 3.07 2.57
N ASP A 392 29.03 1.75 2.50
CA ASP A 392 29.22 0.93 1.32
C ASP A 392 27.99 0.04 1.09
N LEU A 393 27.24 0.33 0.05
CA LEU A 393 26.03 -0.41 -0.32
C LEU A 393 26.35 -1.83 -0.83
N SER A 394 27.58 -2.09 -1.28
CA SER A 394 27.99 -3.43 -1.72
C SER A 394 28.06 -4.45 -0.57
N LEU A 395 28.15 -3.97 0.68
CA LEU A 395 28.11 -4.82 1.87
C LEU A 395 26.67 -5.22 2.27
N VAL A 396 25.69 -4.56 1.70
CA VAL A 396 24.26 -4.73 2.06
C VAL A 396 23.50 -5.39 0.92
N MET A 397 23.67 -4.89 -0.28
CA MET A 397 22.88 -5.36 -1.43
C MET A 397 23.48 -6.58 -2.10
N PRO A 398 22.67 -7.60 -2.42
CA PRO A 398 23.10 -8.66 -3.29
C PRO A 398 23.63 -8.12 -4.62
N LYS A 399 24.75 -8.69 -5.07
CA LYS A 399 25.44 -8.27 -6.31
C LYS A 399 24.48 -8.09 -7.49
N ARG A 400 23.58 -9.04 -7.72
CA ARG A 400 22.62 -9.00 -8.82
C ARG A 400 21.70 -7.76 -8.79
N ILE A 401 21.30 -7.33 -7.60
CA ILE A 401 20.47 -6.12 -7.42
C ILE A 401 21.32 -4.88 -7.67
N LEU A 402 22.50 -4.83 -7.10
CA LEU A 402 23.40 -3.69 -7.22
C LEU A 402 23.88 -3.48 -8.67
N ASP A 403 24.26 -4.54 -9.37
CA ASP A 403 24.65 -4.50 -10.78
C ASP A 403 23.49 -3.97 -11.65
N GLY A 404 22.26 -4.43 -11.38
CA GLY A 404 21.07 -3.97 -12.10
C GLY A 404 20.79 -2.47 -11.89
N ILE A 405 21.02 -1.96 -10.68
CA ILE A 405 20.89 -0.52 -10.36
C ILE A 405 21.97 0.29 -11.12
N ILE A 406 23.22 -0.20 -11.11
CA ILE A 406 24.32 0.45 -11.84
C ILE A 406 24.05 0.49 -13.35
N GLU A 407 23.58 -0.62 -13.92
CA GLU A 407 23.19 -0.63 -15.35
C GLU A 407 22.08 0.37 -15.65
N MET A 408 21.07 0.48 -14.78
CA MET A 408 19.96 1.42 -14.92
C MET A 408 20.43 2.88 -14.84
N ILE A 409 21.35 3.20 -13.91
CA ILE A 409 21.93 4.55 -13.78
C ILE A 409 22.64 4.95 -15.09
N TYR A 410 23.47 4.09 -15.66
CA TYR A 410 24.10 4.36 -16.95
C TYR A 410 23.11 4.41 -18.13
N ALA A 411 22.00 3.68 -18.06
CA ALA A 411 20.97 3.76 -19.08
C ALA A 411 20.21 5.09 -18.99
N LEU A 412 19.88 5.54 -17.78
CA LEU A 412 19.24 6.84 -17.52
C LEU A 412 20.16 8.01 -17.93
N ASP A 413 21.47 7.89 -17.71
CA ASP A 413 22.43 8.92 -18.09
C ASP A 413 22.41 9.28 -19.58
N LYS A 414 21.96 8.36 -20.43
CA LYS A 414 21.80 8.60 -21.87
C LYS A 414 20.61 9.50 -22.22
N ILE A 415 19.61 9.54 -21.37
CA ILE A 415 18.40 10.37 -21.58
C ILE A 415 18.37 11.58 -20.64
N ALA A 416 19.12 11.52 -19.54
CA ALA A 416 19.28 12.57 -18.54
C ALA A 416 20.77 12.65 -18.16
N PRO A 417 21.60 13.29 -19.02
CA PRO A 417 23.04 13.39 -18.77
C PRO A 417 23.36 14.03 -17.42
N GLY A 418 24.24 13.38 -16.67
CA GLY A 418 24.57 13.75 -15.29
C GLY A 418 23.99 12.80 -14.24
N THR A 419 23.15 11.85 -14.63
CA THR A 419 22.62 10.80 -13.73
C THR A 419 23.76 9.92 -13.20
N ALA A 420 24.74 9.56 -14.04
CA ALA A 420 25.90 8.75 -13.67
C ALA A 420 27.09 9.59 -13.18
N ASN A 421 26.85 10.80 -12.66
CA ASN A 421 27.89 11.63 -12.09
C ASN A 421 28.45 11.00 -10.80
N ASP A 422 29.75 11.18 -10.55
CA ASP A 422 30.42 10.72 -9.34
C ASP A 422 29.74 11.20 -8.04
N ASP A 423 29.16 12.40 -8.08
CA ASP A 423 28.53 13.07 -6.94
C ASP A 423 27.05 12.74 -6.76
N THR A 424 26.45 11.95 -7.66
CA THR A 424 25.10 11.40 -7.47
C THR A 424 25.06 10.56 -6.19
N LEU A 425 24.10 10.84 -5.32
CA LEU A 425 23.96 10.16 -4.03
C LEU A 425 22.99 8.98 -4.15
N LEU A 426 23.38 7.87 -3.54
CA LEU A 426 22.60 6.65 -3.44
C LEU A 426 22.32 6.35 -1.96
N TYR A 427 21.06 6.28 -1.60
CA TYR A 427 20.65 5.89 -0.25
C TYR A 427 20.08 4.48 -0.25
N GLY A 428 20.51 3.67 0.67
CA GLY A 428 20.02 2.29 0.77
C GLY A 428 19.67 1.89 2.21
N VAL A 429 18.66 1.06 2.34
CA VAL A 429 17.94 0.32 1.29
C VAL A 429 16.53 0.90 1.11
N GLU A 430 16.05 1.01 -0.09
CA GLU A 430 14.64 1.19 -0.35
C GLU A 430 14.01 -0.18 -0.66
N VAL A 431 12.94 -0.52 0.02
CA VAL A 431 12.22 -1.79 -0.18
C VAL A 431 10.74 -1.50 -0.35
N LYS A 432 10.14 -2.09 -1.36
CA LYS A 432 8.71 -2.08 -1.54
C LYS A 432 8.16 -3.48 -1.30
N PHE A 433 7.42 -3.60 -0.21
CA PHE A 433 6.76 -4.84 0.19
C PHE A 433 5.39 -4.94 -0.47
N TYR A 434 5.03 -6.16 -0.85
CA TYR A 434 3.71 -6.48 -1.39
C TYR A 434 3.09 -7.58 -0.54
N ASN A 435 1.79 -7.49 -0.30
CA ASN A 435 1.06 -8.56 0.37
C ASN A 435 1.06 -9.82 -0.49
N MET A 436 0.93 -10.98 0.15
CA MET A 436 0.71 -12.23 -0.58
C MET A 436 -0.50 -12.08 -1.52
N GLN A 437 -0.43 -12.72 -2.66
CA GLN A 437 -1.54 -12.75 -3.60
C GLN A 437 -2.53 -13.82 -3.15
N VAL A 438 -3.74 -13.40 -2.87
CA VAL A 438 -4.85 -14.28 -2.51
C VAL A 438 -5.46 -14.88 -3.77
N GLU A 439 -5.82 -16.17 -3.74
CA GLU A 439 -6.53 -16.82 -4.85
C GLU A 439 -7.98 -16.34 -4.91
N ILE A 440 -8.30 -15.63 -5.97
CA ILE A 440 -9.62 -15.07 -6.28
C ILE A 440 -9.97 -15.35 -7.74
N ASP A 441 -11.25 -15.37 -8.03
CA ASP A 441 -11.76 -15.54 -9.40
C ASP A 441 -11.89 -14.18 -10.14
N ASN A 442 -12.45 -14.21 -11.34
CA ASN A 442 -12.65 -13.00 -12.16
C ASN A 442 -13.68 -12.03 -11.57
N ASN A 443 -14.41 -12.42 -10.54
CA ASN A 443 -15.31 -11.53 -9.79
C ASN A 443 -14.65 -10.99 -8.51
N LEU A 444 -13.35 -11.24 -8.33
CA LEU A 444 -12.58 -10.98 -7.11
C LEU A 444 -13.15 -11.70 -5.88
N GLU A 445 -13.89 -12.80 -6.12
CA GLU A 445 -14.48 -13.67 -5.11
C GLU A 445 -13.53 -14.83 -4.79
N THR A 446 -13.43 -15.20 -3.53
CA THR A 446 -12.63 -16.37 -3.11
C THR A 446 -13.38 -17.65 -3.43
N ARG A 447 -12.76 -18.82 -3.18
CA ARG A 447 -13.45 -20.12 -3.21
C ARG A 447 -14.63 -20.21 -2.22
N ASN A 448 -14.64 -19.38 -1.19
CA ASN A 448 -15.73 -19.25 -0.24
C ASN A 448 -16.73 -18.22 -0.76
N LYS A 449 -17.85 -18.70 -1.32
CA LYS A 449 -18.85 -17.85 -1.97
C LYS A 449 -19.41 -16.76 -1.04
N GLY A 450 -19.50 -15.53 -1.56
CA GLY A 450 -19.89 -14.32 -0.79
C GLY A 450 -18.74 -13.64 -0.06
N LEU A 451 -17.50 -14.15 -0.18
CA LEU A 451 -16.31 -13.52 0.39
C LEU A 451 -15.42 -12.96 -0.72
N TYR A 452 -15.26 -11.66 -0.73
CA TYR A 452 -14.46 -10.89 -1.69
C TYR A 452 -13.23 -10.31 -1.02
N ILE A 453 -12.09 -10.35 -1.68
CA ILE A 453 -10.84 -9.78 -1.16
C ILE A 453 -10.28 -8.79 -2.18
N ILE A 454 -10.22 -7.51 -1.80
CA ILE A 454 -9.85 -6.40 -2.66
C ILE A 454 -8.81 -5.49 -1.97
N GLY A 455 -8.35 -4.47 -2.67
CA GLY A 455 -7.35 -3.55 -2.11
C GLY A 455 -5.98 -4.22 -1.92
N ASP A 456 -5.13 -3.56 -1.16
CA ASP A 456 -3.74 -4.01 -0.95
C ASP A 456 -3.63 -5.41 -0.35
N CYS A 457 -4.57 -5.81 0.53
CA CYS A 457 -4.53 -7.13 1.16
C CYS A 457 -4.79 -8.29 0.20
N SER A 458 -5.37 -8.04 -0.98
CA SER A 458 -5.54 -9.05 -2.01
C SER A 458 -4.21 -9.46 -2.68
N GLY A 459 -3.19 -8.59 -2.59
CA GLY A 459 -1.94 -8.73 -3.34
C GLY A 459 -2.09 -8.46 -4.83
N VAL A 460 -3.28 -8.02 -5.28
CA VAL A 460 -3.60 -7.75 -6.69
C VAL A 460 -3.53 -6.25 -7.00
N THR A 461 -3.96 -5.40 -6.06
CA THR A 461 -3.99 -3.93 -6.25
C THR A 461 -3.06 -3.24 -5.25
N HIS A 462 -2.34 -2.19 -5.71
CA HIS A 462 -1.29 -1.52 -4.93
C HIS A 462 -1.31 0.00 -5.09
N SER A 463 -2.36 0.57 -5.69
CA SER A 463 -2.55 2.02 -5.86
C SER A 463 -3.96 2.43 -5.48
N LEU A 464 -4.15 3.74 -5.27
CA LEU A 464 -5.47 4.29 -4.94
C LEU A 464 -6.50 3.93 -6.01
N SER A 465 -6.18 4.17 -7.29
CA SER A 465 -7.10 3.91 -8.41
C SER A 465 -7.49 2.43 -8.53
N HIS A 466 -6.52 1.52 -8.48
CA HIS A 466 -6.79 0.09 -8.59
C HIS A 466 -7.60 -0.43 -7.40
N ALA A 467 -7.27 0.01 -6.19
CA ALA A 467 -8.01 -0.38 -4.99
C ALA A 467 -9.47 0.14 -5.05
N SER A 468 -9.66 1.40 -5.43
CA SER A 468 -11.01 1.99 -5.60
C SER A 468 -11.79 1.27 -6.71
N ALA A 469 -11.16 1.05 -7.88
CA ALA A 469 -11.78 0.34 -9.00
C ALA A 469 -12.21 -1.09 -8.62
N SER A 470 -11.37 -1.82 -7.86
CA SER A 470 -11.74 -3.15 -7.37
C SER A 470 -12.96 -3.11 -6.44
N GLY A 471 -13.08 -2.05 -5.64
CA GLY A 471 -14.25 -1.81 -4.78
C GLY A 471 -15.54 -1.60 -5.57
N VAL A 472 -15.48 -0.72 -6.58
CA VAL A 472 -16.63 -0.49 -7.49
C VAL A 472 -17.03 -1.78 -8.22
N TYR A 473 -16.05 -2.51 -8.73
CA TYR A 473 -16.30 -3.76 -9.46
C TYR A 473 -17.05 -4.79 -8.61
N VAL A 474 -16.56 -5.08 -7.40
CA VAL A 474 -17.20 -6.03 -6.48
C VAL A 474 -18.59 -5.56 -6.07
N ALA A 475 -18.77 -4.27 -5.79
CA ALA A 475 -20.08 -3.71 -5.44
C ALA A 475 -21.10 -3.92 -6.57
N ARG A 476 -20.72 -3.65 -7.82
CA ARG A 476 -21.58 -3.91 -9.01
C ARG A 476 -21.92 -5.39 -9.17
N HIS A 477 -20.93 -6.26 -8.95
CA HIS A 477 -21.14 -7.70 -8.99
C HIS A 477 -22.16 -8.16 -7.94
N ILE A 478 -22.04 -7.69 -6.70
CA ILE A 478 -22.99 -8.01 -5.61
C ILE A 478 -24.41 -7.50 -5.96
N LEU A 479 -24.54 -6.26 -6.42
CA LEU A 479 -25.83 -5.67 -6.81
C LEU A 479 -26.50 -6.46 -7.93
N ASN A 480 -25.72 -6.97 -8.89
CA ASN A 480 -26.25 -7.80 -9.99
C ASN A 480 -26.70 -9.20 -9.53
N GLN A 481 -26.20 -9.72 -8.40
CA GLN A 481 -26.66 -10.98 -7.82
C GLN A 481 -27.97 -10.84 -7.02
N LEU A 482 -28.27 -9.62 -6.55
CA LEU A 482 -29.45 -9.35 -5.73
C LEU A 482 -30.68 -8.93 -6.56
N ASN A 483 -30.49 -8.59 -7.84
CA ASN A 483 -31.54 -8.35 -8.84
C ASN A 483 -31.87 -9.64 -9.59
#